data_33f0d1d6c252c5a4d16de2b341f9ab07
#
_entry.id   33f0d1d6c252c5a4d16de2b341f9ab07
#
_cell.length_a   1.000
_cell.length_b   1.000
_cell.length_c   1.000
_cell.angle_alpha   90.00
_cell.angle_beta   90.00
_cell.angle_gamma   90.00
#
_symmetry.space_group_name_H-M   'P 1'
#
loop_
_entity.id
_entity.type
_entity.pdbx_description
1 polymer ?
#
loop_
_entity_poly.entity_id
_entity_poly.type
_entity_poly.pdbx_seq_one_letter_code
_entity_poly.pdbx_strand_id
1 'polypeptide(L)'
;FQHFSLFNALSVAENIALGMESPPPQRDLAEQIKTVSANYGLPLDPYRTVGNLSAGERQRVEIIRCLLQNPKLLIMDEPTSVLTPQEVEILFTTLKKLSAEGTAILYISHKLDEIRQICDQATILRRGKNVGHCHPAETTARDLAEMMVGTSFTSPTRQSREIGGVVLHLNDLSLPAPSAFGTALKQINLTVKAGEIIGIGGVAGNGQDELLSALSGEVKTTAGSIVFNGQAIGDQPPGSRRSLRVFSAPEERLGHAAVPDMSLTENTLISTTNQKDMIRNGFINWPKARAFAEQVIEAFDVRTPGAGSAAQSLSGGNLQKFVIGREVMQAPHLLVVNQPTWGVDAAAAAAIRQALLDLAQSGAAVIVISQDLDELLEICDYFGALNAGRLSEIRPIEGLKMDQIGLMMGGADSAE
;
A
#
# COMPACT_ATOMS: atom_id res chain seq x y z
N PHE A 1 0.34 12.43 11.71
CA PHE A 1 1.24 12.45 10.52
C PHE A 1 0.95 11.24 9.66
N GLN A 2 1.17 11.35 8.34
CA GLN A 2 0.98 10.25 7.37
C GLN A 2 1.94 9.07 7.66
N HIS A 3 3.11 9.32 8.23
CA HIS A 3 4.05 8.31 8.72
C HIS A 3 4.21 8.43 10.23
N PHE A 4 4.31 7.31 10.91
CA PHE A 4 4.49 7.29 12.37
C PHE A 4 5.81 7.97 12.76
N SER A 5 5.72 8.95 13.66
CA SER A 5 6.88 9.61 14.27
C SER A 5 7.27 8.91 15.58
N LEU A 6 7.49 7.57 15.49
CA LEU A 6 7.75 6.71 16.64
C LEU A 6 9.10 6.01 16.49
N PHE A 7 9.79 5.82 17.61
CA PHE A 7 11.04 5.07 17.69
C PHE A 7 10.74 3.62 18.07
N ASN A 8 11.05 2.69 17.16
CA ASN A 8 10.77 1.26 17.33
C ASN A 8 11.44 0.63 18.55
N ALA A 9 12.63 1.11 18.93
CA ALA A 9 13.40 0.57 20.04
C ALA A 9 12.88 1.00 21.44
N LEU A 10 12.04 2.04 21.50
CA LEU A 10 11.52 2.60 22.74
C LEU A 10 10.14 2.00 23.08
N SER A 11 9.78 2.04 24.36
CA SER A 11 8.44 1.70 24.82
C SER A 11 7.40 2.76 24.41
N VAL A 12 6.12 2.42 24.53
CA VAL A 12 5.01 3.36 24.33
C VAL A 12 5.15 4.60 25.20
N ALA A 13 5.43 4.42 26.51
CA ALA A 13 5.58 5.54 27.45
C ALA A 13 6.76 6.43 27.09
N GLU A 14 7.91 5.86 26.71
CA GLU A 14 9.07 6.64 26.29
C GLU A 14 8.81 7.43 25.00
N ASN A 15 8.13 6.84 24.01
CA ASN A 15 7.74 7.54 22.79
C ASN A 15 6.79 8.71 23.07
N ILE A 16 5.84 8.53 23.98
CA ILE A 16 4.91 9.59 24.38
C ILE A 16 5.65 10.70 25.14
N ALA A 17 6.56 10.35 26.05
CA ALA A 17 7.38 11.30 26.81
C ALA A 17 8.21 12.21 25.90
N LEU A 18 8.76 11.70 24.80
CA LEU A 18 9.51 12.50 23.82
C LEU A 18 8.70 13.62 23.17
N GLY A 19 7.37 13.50 23.14
CA GLY A 19 6.48 14.53 22.59
C GLY A 19 6.03 15.57 23.60
N MET A 20 6.47 15.49 24.87
CA MET A 20 6.06 16.39 25.96
C MET A 20 7.20 17.34 26.34
N GLU A 21 6.88 18.63 26.57
CA GLU A 21 7.88 19.61 27.07
C GLU A 21 8.42 19.27 28.46
N SER A 22 7.54 18.74 29.32
CA SER A 22 7.86 18.38 30.71
C SER A 22 7.15 17.08 31.07
N PRO A 23 7.69 15.92 30.69
CA PRO A 23 7.05 14.66 30.98
C PRO A 23 7.07 14.37 32.50
N PRO A 24 5.96 13.84 33.04
CA PRO A 24 5.93 13.41 34.43
C PRO A 24 6.83 12.16 34.62
N PRO A 25 7.09 11.76 35.89
CA PRO A 25 7.81 10.52 36.17
C PRO A 25 7.18 9.34 35.39
N GLN A 26 8.01 8.42 34.91
CA GLN A 26 7.59 7.33 33.99
C GLN A 26 6.39 6.51 34.52
N ARG A 27 6.35 6.28 35.85
CA ARG A 27 5.24 5.57 36.50
C ARG A 27 3.92 6.34 36.38
N ASP A 28 3.97 7.64 36.62
CA ASP A 28 2.78 8.50 36.59
C ASP A 28 2.29 8.68 35.13
N LEU A 29 3.22 8.82 34.21
CA LEU A 29 2.91 8.84 32.76
C LEU A 29 2.24 7.54 32.32
N ALA A 30 2.74 6.39 32.76
CA ALA A 30 2.15 5.09 32.42
C ALA A 30 0.71 4.96 32.94
N GLU A 31 0.40 5.45 34.13
CA GLU A 31 -0.98 5.45 34.64
C GLU A 31 -1.88 6.46 33.89
N GLN A 32 -1.35 7.62 33.50
CA GLN A 32 -2.08 8.56 32.64
C GLN A 32 -2.40 7.94 31.27
N ILE A 33 -1.43 7.27 30.65
CA ILE A 33 -1.63 6.57 29.38
C ILE A 33 -2.73 5.52 29.49
N LYS A 34 -2.71 4.67 30.52
CA LYS A 34 -3.76 3.66 30.75
C LYS A 34 -5.13 4.29 30.93
N THR A 35 -5.21 5.35 31.72
CA THR A 35 -6.46 6.06 32.00
C THR A 35 -7.04 6.68 30.72
N VAL A 36 -6.24 7.44 29.98
CA VAL A 36 -6.68 8.11 28.75
C VAL A 36 -7.01 7.08 27.67
N SER A 37 -6.18 6.06 27.47
CA SER A 37 -6.42 5.03 26.48
C SER A 37 -7.71 4.24 26.75
N ALA A 38 -8.00 3.92 28.02
CA ALA A 38 -9.24 3.26 28.41
C ALA A 38 -10.47 4.16 28.18
N ASN A 39 -10.38 5.45 28.53
CA ASN A 39 -11.47 6.42 28.37
C ASN A 39 -11.91 6.60 26.91
N TYR A 40 -10.99 6.46 25.97
CA TYR A 40 -11.25 6.62 24.53
C TYR A 40 -11.37 5.29 23.79
N GLY A 41 -11.37 4.14 24.48
CA GLY A 41 -11.51 2.82 23.84
C GLY A 41 -10.29 2.42 22.98
N LEU A 42 -9.12 3.00 23.28
CA LEU A 42 -7.85 2.76 22.56
C LEU A 42 -6.81 2.11 23.50
N PRO A 43 -7.05 0.89 24.02
CA PRO A 43 -6.21 0.30 25.05
C PRO A 43 -4.76 0.15 24.57
N LEU A 44 -3.81 0.58 25.44
CA LEU A 44 -2.37 0.51 25.21
C LEU A 44 -1.66 -0.01 26.47
N ASP A 45 -0.63 -0.83 26.28
CA ASP A 45 0.32 -1.17 27.33
C ASP A 45 1.51 -0.19 27.27
N PRO A 46 1.69 0.69 28.28
CA PRO A 46 2.76 1.68 28.29
C PRO A 46 4.19 1.11 28.22
N TYR A 47 4.36 -0.13 28.61
CA TYR A 47 5.68 -0.77 28.72
C TYR A 47 6.05 -1.61 27.47
N ARG A 48 5.13 -1.86 26.54
CA ARG A 48 5.45 -2.56 25.30
C ARG A 48 6.37 -1.73 24.42
N THR A 49 7.34 -2.38 23.81
CA THR A 49 8.22 -1.79 22.80
C THR A 49 7.43 -1.53 21.52
N VAL A 50 7.54 -0.30 20.98
CA VAL A 50 6.78 0.13 19.79
C VAL A 50 7.08 -0.74 18.56
N GLY A 51 8.31 -1.25 18.41
CA GLY A 51 8.66 -2.17 17.34
C GLY A 51 7.81 -3.45 17.29
N ASN A 52 7.23 -3.86 18.43
CA ASN A 52 6.38 -5.05 18.55
C ASN A 52 4.88 -4.74 18.42
N LEU A 53 4.52 -3.50 18.08
CA LEU A 53 3.14 -3.08 17.91
C LEU A 53 2.71 -3.23 16.45
N SER A 54 1.44 -3.62 16.25
CA SER A 54 0.79 -3.53 14.94
C SER A 54 0.66 -2.07 14.49
N ALA A 55 0.39 -1.85 13.21
CA ALA A 55 0.17 -0.51 12.68
C ALA A 55 -0.99 0.19 13.38
N GLY A 56 -2.09 -0.51 13.66
CA GLY A 56 -3.23 0.03 14.41
C GLY A 56 -2.86 0.40 15.85
N GLU A 57 -2.05 -0.42 16.53
CA GLU A 57 -1.55 -0.07 17.87
C GLU A 57 -0.62 1.15 17.84
N ARG A 58 0.25 1.28 16.83
CA ARG A 58 1.10 2.47 16.63
C ARG A 58 0.27 3.73 16.39
N GLN A 59 -0.80 3.62 15.61
CA GLN A 59 -1.76 4.72 15.42
C GLN A 59 -2.39 5.16 16.75
N ARG A 60 -2.76 4.19 17.60
CA ARG A 60 -3.27 4.50 18.95
C ARG A 60 -2.24 5.25 19.81
N VAL A 61 -0.96 4.87 19.71
CA VAL A 61 0.13 5.60 20.43
C VAL A 61 0.18 7.06 19.98
N GLU A 62 0.13 7.33 18.67
CA GLU A 62 0.11 8.70 18.12
C GLU A 62 -1.10 9.49 18.61
N ILE A 63 -2.28 8.89 18.61
CA ILE A 63 -3.51 9.54 19.10
C ILE A 63 -3.40 9.85 20.58
N ILE A 64 -3.03 8.87 21.42
CA ILE A 64 -2.91 9.07 22.88
C ILE A 64 -1.83 10.09 23.20
N ARG A 65 -0.70 10.12 22.46
CA ARG A 65 0.33 11.15 22.58
C ARG A 65 -0.24 12.56 22.37
N CYS A 66 -1.10 12.73 21.37
CA CYS A 66 -1.77 14.02 21.15
C CYS A 66 -2.80 14.34 22.22
N LEU A 67 -3.61 13.38 22.64
CA LEU A 67 -4.68 13.59 23.63
C LEU A 67 -4.16 13.96 25.02
N LEU A 68 -3.02 13.41 25.44
CA LEU A 68 -2.36 13.75 26.70
C LEU A 68 -1.93 15.22 26.77
N GLN A 69 -1.84 15.91 25.64
CA GLN A 69 -1.53 17.34 25.57
C GLN A 69 -2.79 18.24 25.60
N ASN A 70 -3.99 17.65 25.74
CA ASN A 70 -5.27 18.33 25.77
C ASN A 70 -5.47 19.33 24.61
N PRO A 71 -5.40 18.89 23.34
CA PRO A 71 -5.41 19.76 22.17
C PRO A 71 -6.78 20.40 21.98
N LYS A 72 -6.81 21.69 21.58
CA LYS A 72 -8.03 22.38 21.11
C LYS A 72 -8.32 22.06 19.65
N LEU A 73 -7.31 21.71 18.88
CA LEU A 73 -7.38 21.30 17.48
C LEU A 73 -6.57 20.04 17.28
N LEU A 74 -7.19 19.01 16.74
CA LEU A 74 -6.54 17.76 16.33
C LEU A 74 -6.52 17.70 14.79
N ILE A 75 -5.33 17.60 14.22
CA ILE A 75 -5.15 17.47 12.77
C ILE A 75 -4.77 16.00 12.47
N MET A 76 -5.56 15.34 11.65
CA MET A 76 -5.36 13.95 11.25
C MET A 76 -5.20 13.86 9.73
N ASP A 77 -4.09 13.27 9.30
CA ASP A 77 -3.73 13.11 7.91
C ASP A 77 -3.76 11.61 7.54
N GLU A 78 -4.79 11.23 6.76
CA GLU A 78 -5.08 9.86 6.33
C GLU A 78 -4.99 8.80 7.46
N PRO A 79 -5.68 9.00 8.60
CA PRO A 79 -5.44 8.19 9.79
C PRO A 79 -5.90 6.73 9.67
N THR A 80 -6.66 6.39 8.65
CA THR A 80 -7.23 5.05 8.44
C THR A 80 -6.47 4.20 7.42
N SER A 81 -5.43 4.75 6.81
CA SER A 81 -4.70 4.09 5.72
C SER A 81 -4.07 2.73 6.09
N VAL A 82 -3.82 2.51 7.39
CA VAL A 82 -3.18 1.31 7.93
C VAL A 82 -4.05 0.55 8.93
N LEU A 83 -5.33 0.88 9.02
CA LEU A 83 -6.27 0.30 9.99
C LEU A 83 -7.17 -0.74 9.34
N THR A 84 -7.54 -1.75 10.12
CA THR A 84 -8.62 -2.68 9.77
C THR A 84 -9.97 -1.96 9.82
N PRO A 85 -11.02 -2.45 9.13
CA PRO A 85 -12.36 -1.86 9.22
C PRO A 85 -12.87 -1.71 10.64
N GLN A 86 -12.61 -2.69 11.51
CA GLN A 86 -12.99 -2.65 12.92
C GLN A 86 -12.26 -1.55 13.70
N GLU A 87 -10.98 -1.34 13.41
CA GLU A 87 -10.20 -0.26 14.03
C GLU A 87 -10.65 1.13 13.54
N VAL A 88 -11.08 1.24 12.29
CA VAL A 88 -11.67 2.48 11.74
C VAL A 88 -12.93 2.87 12.50
N GLU A 89 -13.83 1.93 12.77
CA GLU A 89 -15.05 2.19 13.56
C GLU A 89 -14.75 2.66 14.98
N ILE A 90 -13.74 2.05 15.63
CA ILE A 90 -13.27 2.48 16.97
C ILE A 90 -12.71 3.90 16.89
N LEU A 91 -11.88 4.19 15.88
CA LEU A 91 -11.34 5.54 15.67
C LEU A 91 -12.46 6.57 15.48
N PHE A 92 -13.44 6.30 14.63
CA PHE A 92 -14.54 7.22 14.36
C PHE A 92 -15.39 7.49 15.62
N THR A 93 -15.65 6.46 16.40
CA THR A 93 -16.33 6.61 17.70
C THR A 93 -15.54 7.51 18.64
N THR A 94 -14.22 7.35 18.68
CA THR A 94 -13.30 8.17 19.47
C THR A 94 -13.32 9.63 19.00
N LEU A 95 -13.24 9.87 17.69
CA LEU A 95 -13.22 11.22 17.12
C LEU A 95 -14.56 11.95 17.35
N LYS A 96 -15.69 11.26 17.20
CA LYS A 96 -17.03 11.81 17.53
C LYS A 96 -17.12 12.20 19.00
N LYS A 97 -16.57 11.38 19.91
CA LYS A 97 -16.52 11.71 21.35
C LYS A 97 -15.67 12.96 21.62
N LEU A 98 -14.47 13.05 21.02
CA LEU A 98 -13.60 14.22 21.15
C LEU A 98 -14.24 15.50 20.63
N SER A 99 -14.91 15.41 19.48
CA SER A 99 -15.66 16.55 18.92
C SER A 99 -16.78 17.00 19.86
N ALA A 100 -17.52 16.07 20.46
CA ALA A 100 -18.57 16.37 21.44
C ALA A 100 -18.00 16.98 22.75
N GLU A 101 -16.77 16.68 23.11
CA GLU A 101 -16.04 17.28 24.24
C GLU A 101 -15.46 18.67 23.90
N GLY A 102 -15.61 19.15 22.65
CA GLY A 102 -15.23 20.50 22.21
C GLY A 102 -13.88 20.59 21.52
N THR A 103 -13.23 19.47 21.20
CA THR A 103 -12.01 19.46 20.38
C THR A 103 -12.40 19.66 18.91
N ALA A 104 -11.83 20.67 18.24
CA ALA A 104 -11.97 20.82 16.80
C ALA A 104 -11.11 19.77 16.08
N ILE A 105 -11.66 19.12 15.05
CA ILE A 105 -10.96 18.08 14.29
C ILE A 105 -10.85 18.50 12.83
N LEU A 106 -9.62 18.57 12.33
CA LEU A 106 -9.33 18.70 10.90
C LEU A 106 -8.91 17.33 10.36
N TYR A 107 -9.81 16.72 9.59
CA TYR A 107 -9.65 15.38 9.04
C TYR A 107 -9.27 15.47 7.56
N ILE A 108 -8.11 14.96 7.20
CA ILE A 108 -7.62 14.94 5.81
C ILE A 108 -7.72 13.51 5.31
N SER A 109 -8.48 13.29 4.25
CA SER A 109 -8.64 11.97 3.63
C SER A 109 -9.05 12.11 2.16
N HIS A 110 -8.73 11.13 1.36
CA HIS A 110 -9.24 10.94 0.01
C HIS A 110 -10.37 9.89 -0.05
N LYS A 111 -10.66 9.20 1.07
CA LYS A 111 -11.72 8.21 1.18
C LYS A 111 -13.07 8.90 1.44
N LEU A 112 -13.91 8.91 0.42
CA LEU A 112 -15.14 9.70 0.42
C LEU A 112 -16.18 9.22 1.43
N ASP A 113 -16.24 7.90 1.65
CA ASP A 113 -17.18 7.32 2.62
C ASP A 113 -16.80 7.70 4.06
N GLU A 114 -15.51 7.78 4.38
CA GLU A 114 -15.05 8.27 5.68
C GLU A 114 -15.44 9.73 5.90
N ILE A 115 -15.20 10.59 4.89
CA ILE A 115 -15.57 12.00 4.95
C ILE A 115 -17.09 12.16 5.17
N ARG A 116 -17.90 11.38 4.48
CA ARG A 116 -19.37 11.40 4.62
C ARG A 116 -19.86 10.90 5.97
N GLN A 117 -19.12 9.99 6.60
CA GLN A 117 -19.49 9.38 7.88
C GLN A 117 -19.11 10.24 9.09
N ILE A 118 -18.02 11.02 9.01
CA ILE A 118 -17.45 11.68 10.18
C ILE A 118 -17.42 13.20 10.10
N CYS A 119 -17.38 13.81 8.90
CA CYS A 119 -17.19 15.24 8.75
C CYS A 119 -18.51 16.00 8.62
N ASP A 120 -18.65 17.14 9.32
CA ASP A 120 -19.77 18.05 9.21
C ASP A 120 -19.68 18.91 7.94
N GLN A 121 -18.44 19.30 7.57
CA GLN A 121 -18.16 20.12 6.40
C GLN A 121 -16.91 19.60 5.70
N ALA A 122 -16.86 19.71 4.38
CA ALA A 122 -15.69 19.40 3.58
C ALA A 122 -15.25 20.59 2.73
N THR A 123 -13.94 20.80 2.73
CA THR A 123 -13.27 21.73 1.82
C THR A 123 -12.43 20.93 0.85
N ILE A 124 -12.69 21.07 -0.43
CA ILE A 124 -12.00 20.33 -1.47
C ILE A 124 -10.80 21.13 -1.99
N LEU A 125 -9.62 20.56 -1.86
CA LEU A 125 -8.37 21.14 -2.35
C LEU A 125 -7.93 20.43 -3.63
N ARG A 126 -7.62 21.19 -4.66
CA ARG A 126 -7.07 20.67 -5.91
C ARG A 126 -5.94 21.58 -6.42
N ARG A 127 -4.74 21.02 -6.62
CA ARG A 127 -3.53 21.76 -7.06
C ARG A 127 -3.24 22.98 -6.17
N GLY A 128 -3.36 22.82 -4.85
CA GLY A 128 -3.11 23.89 -3.89
C GLY A 128 -4.18 25.00 -3.83
N LYS A 129 -5.32 24.81 -4.52
CA LYS A 129 -6.43 25.75 -4.51
C LYS A 129 -7.68 25.12 -3.91
N ASN A 130 -8.40 25.90 -3.14
CA ASN A 130 -9.77 25.56 -2.74
C ASN A 130 -10.68 25.62 -3.97
N VAL A 131 -11.32 24.50 -4.30
CA VAL A 131 -12.21 24.37 -5.48
C VAL A 131 -13.65 24.13 -5.11
N GLY A 132 -13.98 23.93 -3.81
CA GLY A 132 -15.33 23.75 -3.37
C GLY A 132 -15.46 23.55 -1.86
N HIS A 133 -16.66 23.83 -1.37
CA HIS A 133 -17.12 23.52 -0.01
C HIS A 133 -18.44 22.78 -0.12
N CYS A 134 -18.66 21.79 0.73
CA CYS A 134 -19.93 21.07 0.78
C CYS A 134 -20.20 20.49 2.17
N HIS A 135 -21.45 20.05 2.37
CA HIS A 135 -21.85 19.19 3.47
C HIS A 135 -21.81 17.74 3.00
N PRO A 136 -20.86 16.92 3.48
CA PRO A 136 -20.67 15.56 2.96
C PRO A 136 -21.90 14.66 3.12
N ALA A 137 -22.67 14.86 4.17
CA ALA A 137 -23.91 14.10 4.39
C ALA A 137 -24.98 14.33 3.29
N GLU A 138 -24.98 15.51 2.66
CA GLU A 138 -25.92 15.92 1.62
C GLU A 138 -25.36 15.74 0.20
N THR A 139 -24.08 15.39 0.08
CA THR A 139 -23.37 15.28 -1.20
C THR A 139 -23.14 13.82 -1.53
N THR A 140 -23.34 13.43 -2.80
CA THR A 140 -23.05 12.05 -3.20
C THR A 140 -21.54 11.80 -3.27
N ALA A 141 -21.10 10.55 -3.07
CA ALA A 141 -19.70 10.17 -3.22
C ALA A 141 -19.18 10.53 -4.62
N ARG A 142 -20.02 10.39 -5.64
CA ARG A 142 -19.69 10.76 -7.02
C ARG A 142 -19.43 12.26 -7.18
N ASP A 143 -20.30 13.11 -6.63
CA ASP A 143 -20.14 14.56 -6.72
C ASP A 143 -18.88 15.03 -6.00
N LEU A 144 -18.58 14.44 -4.83
CA LEU A 144 -17.32 14.67 -4.10
C LEU A 144 -16.11 14.28 -4.95
N ALA A 145 -16.13 13.10 -5.56
CA ALA A 145 -15.06 12.64 -6.45
C ALA A 145 -14.87 13.58 -7.65
N GLU A 146 -15.98 14.00 -8.30
CA GLU A 146 -15.92 14.93 -9.44
C GLU A 146 -15.34 16.29 -9.05
N MET A 147 -15.67 16.81 -7.85
CA MET A 147 -15.07 18.04 -7.33
C MET A 147 -13.56 17.88 -7.08
N MET A 148 -13.12 16.75 -6.53
CA MET A 148 -11.69 16.48 -6.26
C MET A 148 -10.89 16.33 -7.54
N VAL A 149 -11.38 15.58 -8.51
CA VAL A 149 -10.67 15.29 -9.78
C VAL A 149 -10.85 16.44 -10.80
N GLY A 150 -12.04 17.03 -10.85
CA GLY A 150 -12.38 18.13 -11.78
C GLY A 150 -12.77 17.70 -13.18
N THR A 151 -12.97 16.41 -13.39
CA THR A 151 -13.53 15.78 -14.59
C THR A 151 -14.46 14.65 -14.15
N SER A 152 -15.39 14.24 -15.02
CA SER A 152 -16.22 13.07 -14.74
C SER A 152 -15.34 11.84 -14.45
N PHE A 153 -15.54 11.25 -13.29
CA PHE A 153 -14.80 10.07 -12.85
C PHE A 153 -15.32 8.84 -13.59
N THR A 154 -14.45 8.18 -14.34
CA THR A 154 -14.74 6.85 -14.85
C THR A 154 -14.11 5.83 -13.90
N SER A 155 -14.94 5.09 -13.16
CA SER A 155 -14.46 3.94 -12.42
C SER A 155 -13.77 2.96 -13.38
N PRO A 156 -12.74 2.24 -12.93
CA PRO A 156 -12.11 1.21 -13.73
C PRO A 156 -13.15 0.23 -14.28
N THR A 157 -13.03 -0.09 -15.54
CA THR A 157 -13.99 -0.98 -16.21
C THR A 157 -13.42 -2.39 -16.29
N ARG A 158 -14.02 -3.32 -15.57
CA ARG A 158 -13.70 -4.73 -15.68
C ARG A 158 -14.39 -5.29 -16.93
N GLN A 159 -13.60 -5.82 -17.85
CA GLN A 159 -14.10 -6.59 -19.00
C GLN A 159 -13.99 -8.09 -18.70
N SER A 160 -14.89 -8.89 -19.27
CA SER A 160 -14.73 -10.35 -19.21
C SER A 160 -13.44 -10.73 -19.95
N ARG A 161 -12.64 -11.59 -19.33
CA ARG A 161 -11.37 -12.06 -19.90
C ARG A 161 -11.26 -13.57 -19.81
N GLU A 162 -10.49 -14.13 -20.72
CA GLU A 162 -10.19 -15.55 -20.70
C GLU A 162 -9.10 -15.84 -19.68
N ILE A 163 -9.38 -16.78 -18.78
CA ILE A 163 -8.41 -17.24 -17.78
C ILE A 163 -7.65 -18.43 -18.38
N GLY A 164 -6.33 -18.28 -18.45
CA GLY A 164 -5.44 -19.28 -19.05
C GLY A 164 -4.96 -20.34 -18.04
N GLY A 165 -3.83 -20.96 -18.37
CA GLY A 165 -3.18 -21.96 -17.52
C GLY A 165 -2.49 -21.36 -16.30
N VAL A 166 -2.03 -22.23 -15.38
CA VAL A 166 -1.25 -21.84 -14.21
C VAL A 166 0.09 -21.23 -14.62
N VAL A 167 0.36 -20.02 -14.16
CA VAL A 167 1.59 -19.27 -14.41
C VAL A 167 2.52 -19.32 -13.20
N LEU A 168 1.98 -19.15 -12.00
CA LEU A 168 2.74 -19.14 -10.75
C LEU A 168 2.17 -20.18 -9.78
N HIS A 169 3.08 -20.90 -9.12
CA HIS A 169 2.73 -21.80 -8.03
C HIS A 169 3.72 -21.60 -6.88
N LEU A 170 3.21 -21.29 -5.70
CA LEU A 170 3.98 -21.23 -4.45
C LEU A 170 3.69 -22.52 -3.67
N ASN A 171 4.75 -23.22 -3.27
CA ASN A 171 4.69 -24.48 -2.54
C ASN A 171 5.39 -24.31 -1.19
N ASP A 172 4.61 -24.27 -0.13
CA ASP A 172 5.11 -24.17 1.26
C ASP A 172 6.20 -23.12 1.42
N LEU A 173 6.05 -21.99 0.72
CA LEU A 173 7.01 -20.90 0.74
C LEU A 173 7.17 -20.39 2.18
N SER A 174 8.36 -20.58 2.73
CA SER A 174 8.71 -20.18 4.09
C SER A 174 10.03 -19.42 4.08
N LEU A 175 10.08 -18.32 4.84
CA LEU A 175 11.27 -17.49 5.03
C LEU A 175 11.41 -17.10 6.50
N PRO A 176 12.63 -17.11 7.06
CA PRO A 176 12.86 -16.55 8.39
C PRO A 176 12.61 -15.02 8.36
N ALA A 177 12.28 -14.45 9.51
CA ALA A 177 12.20 -13.00 9.65
C ALA A 177 13.54 -12.35 9.30
N PRO A 178 13.58 -11.30 8.48
CA PRO A 178 14.83 -10.65 8.05
C PRO A 178 15.49 -9.85 9.18
N SER A 179 14.75 -9.50 10.23
CA SER A 179 15.20 -8.74 11.38
C SER A 179 14.35 -9.07 12.61
N ALA A 180 14.71 -8.49 13.77
CA ALA A 180 13.92 -8.60 14.99
C ALA A 180 12.48 -8.03 14.86
N PHE A 181 12.26 -7.14 13.89
CA PHE A 181 10.96 -6.50 13.61
C PHE A 181 10.32 -6.94 12.29
N GLY A 182 10.98 -7.84 11.55
CA GLY A 182 10.44 -8.43 10.33
C GLY A 182 9.52 -9.61 10.64
N THR A 183 8.76 -10.02 9.64
CA THR A 183 7.80 -11.12 9.75
C THR A 183 8.28 -12.35 9.00
N ALA A 184 8.35 -13.50 9.68
CA ALA A 184 8.67 -14.76 9.02
C ALA A 184 7.48 -15.22 8.17
N LEU A 185 7.73 -15.61 6.90
CA LEU A 185 6.71 -16.28 6.07
C LEU A 185 6.62 -17.75 6.45
N LYS A 186 5.39 -18.26 6.52
CA LYS A 186 5.09 -19.60 7.04
C LYS A 186 4.17 -20.36 6.09
N GLN A 187 4.75 -21.30 5.33
CA GLN A 187 4.01 -22.25 4.51
C GLN A 187 2.99 -21.60 3.56
N ILE A 188 3.41 -20.55 2.84
CA ILE A 188 2.53 -19.88 1.89
C ILE A 188 2.34 -20.76 0.67
N ASN A 189 1.08 -21.04 0.37
CA ASN A 189 0.63 -21.77 -0.82
C ASN A 189 -0.26 -20.86 -1.64
N LEU A 190 0.03 -20.71 -2.94
CA LEU A 190 -0.71 -19.85 -3.84
C LEU A 190 -0.59 -20.37 -5.27
N THR A 191 -1.69 -20.36 -6.00
CA THR A 191 -1.69 -20.64 -7.44
C THR A 191 -2.31 -19.45 -8.16
N VAL A 192 -1.62 -18.95 -9.20
CA VAL A 192 -2.10 -17.84 -10.04
C VAL A 192 -2.08 -18.27 -11.50
N LYS A 193 -3.17 -17.98 -12.22
CA LYS A 193 -3.32 -18.30 -13.64
C LYS A 193 -3.10 -17.07 -14.51
N ALA A 194 -2.82 -17.31 -15.79
CA ALA A 194 -2.75 -16.25 -16.78
C ALA A 194 -4.09 -15.50 -16.86
N GLY A 195 -4.02 -14.17 -16.87
CA GLY A 195 -5.22 -13.33 -16.88
C GLY A 195 -5.90 -13.17 -15.52
N GLU A 196 -5.42 -13.79 -14.43
CA GLU A 196 -5.97 -13.57 -13.07
C GLU A 196 -5.32 -12.39 -12.37
N ILE A 197 -6.11 -11.68 -11.56
CA ILE A 197 -5.64 -10.72 -10.57
C ILE A 197 -5.96 -11.26 -9.19
N ILE A 198 -4.90 -11.54 -8.41
CA ILE A 198 -5.03 -11.98 -7.01
C ILE A 198 -4.74 -10.81 -6.10
N GLY A 199 -5.69 -10.48 -5.22
CA GLY A 199 -5.53 -9.50 -4.15
C GLY A 199 -5.01 -10.16 -2.87
N ILE A 200 -3.94 -9.61 -2.31
CA ILE A 200 -3.43 -10.00 -1.00
C ILE A 200 -3.57 -8.81 -0.06
N GLY A 201 -4.59 -8.89 0.81
CA GLY A 201 -4.84 -7.90 1.85
C GLY A 201 -4.04 -8.20 3.12
N GLY A 202 -4.10 -7.27 4.07
CA GLY A 202 -3.50 -7.44 5.39
C GLY A 202 -3.03 -6.13 5.98
N VAL A 203 -2.95 -6.09 7.31
CA VAL A 203 -2.40 -4.94 8.02
C VAL A 203 -0.89 -4.88 7.81
N ALA A 204 -0.31 -3.67 7.70
CA ALA A 204 1.13 -3.48 7.51
C ALA A 204 1.98 -4.31 8.51
N GLY A 205 3.09 -4.84 8.03
CA GLY A 205 4.03 -5.61 8.83
C GLY A 205 3.63 -7.08 9.06
N ASN A 206 2.68 -7.60 8.30
CA ASN A 206 2.25 -9.01 8.38
C ASN A 206 2.96 -9.94 7.39
N GLY A 207 4.01 -9.46 6.71
CA GLY A 207 4.81 -10.27 5.78
C GLY A 207 4.69 -9.86 4.31
N GLN A 208 4.06 -8.72 4.02
CA GLN A 208 3.84 -8.23 2.64
C GLN A 208 5.16 -7.96 1.91
N ASP A 209 6.09 -7.27 2.57
CA ASP A 209 7.40 -6.94 1.99
C ASP A 209 8.27 -8.18 1.84
N GLU A 210 8.21 -9.10 2.81
CA GLU A 210 8.91 -10.38 2.73
C GLU A 210 8.39 -11.24 1.59
N LEU A 211 7.06 -11.25 1.35
CA LEU A 211 6.46 -11.95 0.22
C LEU A 211 6.89 -11.33 -1.11
N LEU A 212 6.85 -10.00 -1.22
CA LEU A 212 7.34 -9.30 -2.41
C LEU A 212 8.81 -9.62 -2.67
N SER A 213 9.68 -9.53 -1.64
CA SER A 213 11.11 -9.81 -1.75
C SER A 213 11.40 -11.25 -2.16
N ALA A 214 10.58 -12.22 -1.70
CA ALA A 214 10.63 -13.60 -2.15
C ALA A 214 10.25 -13.74 -3.62
N LEU A 215 9.16 -13.07 -4.06
CA LEU A 215 8.63 -13.13 -5.42
C LEU A 215 9.51 -12.36 -6.42
N SER A 216 10.13 -11.25 -6.02
CA SER A 216 11.07 -10.49 -6.85
C SER A 216 12.43 -11.19 -7.00
N GLY A 217 12.79 -12.07 -6.05
CA GLY A 217 14.09 -12.75 -6.00
C GLY A 217 15.18 -11.97 -5.29
N GLU A 218 14.83 -10.89 -4.60
CA GLU A 218 15.73 -10.16 -3.72
C GLU A 218 16.18 -11.03 -2.54
N VAL A 219 15.26 -11.85 -2.03
CA VAL A 219 15.56 -12.90 -1.06
C VAL A 219 15.44 -14.26 -1.75
N LYS A 220 16.52 -15.06 -1.67
CA LYS A 220 16.52 -16.42 -2.21
C LYS A 220 15.71 -17.34 -1.31
N THR A 221 14.95 -18.21 -1.94
CA THR A 221 14.15 -19.25 -1.29
C THR A 221 14.60 -20.64 -1.77
N THR A 222 14.00 -21.70 -1.26
CA THR A 222 14.19 -23.03 -1.83
C THR A 222 13.74 -23.04 -3.29
N ALA A 223 14.51 -23.59 -4.20
CA ALA A 223 14.25 -23.55 -5.64
C ALA A 223 12.80 -23.92 -6.01
N GLY A 224 12.28 -25.03 -5.47
CA GLY A 224 10.94 -25.54 -5.73
C GLY A 224 9.81 -24.83 -4.99
N SER A 225 10.12 -23.91 -4.08
CA SER A 225 9.08 -23.16 -3.35
C SER A 225 8.36 -22.12 -4.22
N ILE A 226 8.99 -21.70 -5.33
CA ILE A 226 8.39 -20.79 -6.32
C ILE A 226 8.59 -21.43 -7.71
N VAL A 227 7.49 -21.76 -8.37
CA VAL A 227 7.49 -22.34 -9.71
C VAL A 227 6.75 -21.39 -10.65
N PHE A 228 7.43 -20.96 -11.71
CA PHE A 228 6.88 -20.06 -12.72
C PHE A 228 6.89 -20.76 -14.09
N ASN A 229 5.74 -20.90 -14.74
CA ASN A 229 5.54 -21.63 -16.00
C ASN A 229 6.23 -23.01 -15.98
N GLY A 230 6.11 -23.75 -14.87
CA GLY A 230 6.71 -25.06 -14.69
C GLY A 230 8.21 -25.05 -14.34
N GLN A 231 8.87 -23.91 -14.31
CA GLN A 231 10.28 -23.77 -13.95
C GLN A 231 10.42 -23.34 -12.49
N ALA A 232 11.27 -24.04 -11.70
CA ALA A 232 11.64 -23.63 -10.36
C ALA A 232 12.51 -22.37 -10.43
N ILE A 233 12.11 -21.30 -9.74
CA ILE A 233 12.80 -20.00 -9.73
C ILE A 233 13.11 -19.47 -8.32
N GLY A 234 12.83 -20.22 -7.27
CA GLY A 234 12.94 -19.76 -5.89
C GLY A 234 14.34 -19.26 -5.51
N ASP A 235 15.39 -19.87 -6.04
CA ASP A 235 16.78 -19.51 -5.81
C ASP A 235 17.38 -18.52 -6.84
N GLN A 236 16.57 -18.13 -7.85
CA GLN A 236 17.02 -17.24 -8.92
C GLN A 236 17.00 -15.77 -8.47
N PRO A 237 18.03 -14.98 -8.83
CA PRO A 237 18.10 -13.57 -8.51
C PRO A 237 17.13 -12.74 -9.39
N PRO A 238 16.86 -11.47 -9.01
CA PRO A 238 15.90 -10.59 -9.73
C PRO A 238 16.17 -10.48 -11.23
N GLY A 239 17.42 -10.35 -11.65
CA GLY A 239 17.77 -10.23 -13.07
C GLY A 239 17.36 -11.44 -13.90
N SER A 240 17.51 -12.67 -13.35
CA SER A 240 17.05 -13.90 -14.02
C SER A 240 15.53 -13.96 -14.11
N ARG A 241 14.82 -13.57 -13.04
CA ARG A 241 13.34 -13.52 -13.04
C ARG A 241 12.82 -12.47 -14.02
N ARG A 242 13.46 -11.31 -14.11
CA ARG A 242 13.12 -10.28 -15.11
C ARG A 242 13.30 -10.79 -16.54
N SER A 243 14.31 -11.63 -16.80
CA SER A 243 14.47 -12.27 -18.12
C SER A 243 13.32 -13.22 -18.47
N LEU A 244 12.64 -13.79 -17.48
CA LEU A 244 11.43 -14.58 -17.62
C LEU A 244 10.15 -13.73 -17.69
N ARG A 245 10.26 -12.40 -17.65
CA ARG A 245 9.15 -11.43 -17.56
C ARG A 245 8.34 -11.54 -16.25
N VAL A 246 9.02 -11.85 -15.16
CA VAL A 246 8.50 -11.71 -13.80
C VAL A 246 8.99 -10.38 -13.25
N PHE A 247 8.07 -9.44 -13.03
CA PHE A 247 8.37 -8.08 -12.60
C PHE A 247 7.70 -7.76 -11.28
N SER A 248 8.26 -6.80 -10.57
CA SER A 248 7.72 -6.34 -9.29
C SER A 248 7.82 -4.82 -9.16
N ALA A 249 6.88 -4.23 -8.43
CA ALA A 249 6.93 -2.84 -8.01
C ALA A 249 6.71 -2.77 -6.49
N PRO A 250 7.73 -2.41 -5.71
CA PRO A 250 7.64 -2.32 -4.26
C PRO A 250 6.89 -1.05 -3.82
N GLU A 251 6.46 -1.02 -2.56
CA GLU A 251 5.83 0.13 -1.93
C GLU A 251 6.78 1.33 -1.83
N GLU A 252 8.04 1.09 -1.43
CA GLU A 252 9.04 2.14 -1.31
C GLU A 252 9.52 2.60 -2.70
N ARG A 253 9.13 3.81 -3.06
CA ARG A 253 9.36 4.39 -4.39
C ARG A 253 10.79 4.82 -4.62
N LEU A 254 11.37 5.53 -3.64
CA LEU A 254 12.75 6.02 -3.69
C LEU A 254 13.66 5.12 -2.85
N GLY A 255 14.76 4.71 -3.42
CA GLY A 255 15.71 3.79 -2.77
C GLY A 255 15.47 2.32 -3.11
N HIS A 256 14.22 1.91 -3.38
CA HIS A 256 13.89 0.55 -3.79
C HIS A 256 13.38 0.47 -5.24
N ALA A 257 12.23 1.11 -5.56
CA ALA A 257 11.68 1.07 -6.93
C ALA A 257 12.44 1.95 -7.92
N ALA A 258 13.01 3.06 -7.45
CA ALA A 258 13.78 4.00 -8.25
C ALA A 258 14.97 4.56 -7.47
N VAL A 259 16.10 4.75 -8.16
CA VAL A 259 17.28 5.41 -7.61
C VAL A 259 17.07 6.92 -7.60
N PRO A 260 17.13 7.58 -6.42
CA PRO A 260 16.72 8.98 -6.26
C PRO A 260 17.44 9.97 -7.19
N ASP A 261 18.76 9.87 -7.27
CA ASP A 261 19.61 10.82 -8.01
C ASP A 261 19.67 10.55 -9.51
N MET A 262 19.22 9.37 -9.95
CA MET A 262 19.21 9.01 -11.37
C MET A 262 18.00 9.62 -12.10
N SER A 263 18.21 9.98 -13.36
CA SER A 263 17.14 10.41 -14.26
C SER A 263 16.12 9.31 -14.49
N LEU A 264 14.92 9.67 -14.96
CA LEU A 264 13.91 8.69 -15.36
C LEU A 264 14.40 7.77 -16.49
N THR A 265 15.25 8.30 -17.38
CA THR A 265 15.91 7.51 -18.42
C THR A 265 16.83 6.42 -17.82
N GLU A 266 17.67 6.78 -16.85
CA GLU A 266 18.56 5.83 -16.18
C GLU A 266 17.78 4.81 -15.35
N ASN A 267 16.76 5.26 -14.62
CA ASN A 267 15.85 4.40 -13.89
C ASN A 267 15.09 3.41 -14.81
N THR A 268 14.75 3.85 -16.01
CA THR A 268 14.20 2.96 -17.05
C THR A 268 15.22 1.92 -17.48
N LEU A 269 16.45 2.35 -17.78
CA LEU A 269 17.51 1.44 -18.22
C LEU A 269 17.75 0.32 -17.21
N ILE A 270 17.88 0.63 -15.92
CA ILE A 270 18.13 -0.39 -14.86
C ILE A 270 17.08 -1.49 -14.88
N SER A 271 15.81 -1.14 -15.06
CA SER A 271 14.72 -2.13 -15.07
C SER A 271 14.49 -2.83 -16.41
N THR A 272 15.10 -2.32 -17.50
CA THR A 272 14.90 -2.85 -18.87
C THR A 272 16.15 -3.48 -19.48
N THR A 273 17.23 -3.64 -18.73
CA THR A 273 18.52 -4.18 -19.23
C THR A 273 18.39 -5.51 -19.95
N ASN A 274 17.45 -6.36 -19.51
CA ASN A 274 17.20 -7.68 -20.10
C ASN A 274 16.30 -7.66 -21.35
N GLN A 275 15.80 -6.47 -21.73
CA GLN A 275 15.02 -6.34 -22.96
C GLN A 275 15.93 -6.20 -24.17
N LYS A 276 15.44 -6.73 -25.32
CA LYS A 276 16.16 -6.66 -26.59
C LYS A 276 16.52 -5.21 -26.93
N ASP A 277 17.77 -4.99 -27.29
CA ASP A 277 18.32 -3.74 -27.80
C ASP A 277 18.51 -2.58 -26.81
N MET A 278 18.28 -2.72 -25.50
CA MET A 278 18.71 -1.74 -24.50
C MET A 278 20.24 -1.76 -24.33
N ILE A 279 20.81 -2.95 -24.47
CA ILE A 279 22.28 -3.13 -24.54
C ILE A 279 22.58 -3.85 -25.85
N ARG A 280 23.44 -3.24 -26.71
CA ARG A 280 23.88 -3.81 -27.97
C ARG A 280 25.40 -3.88 -28.01
N ASN A 281 25.96 -5.08 -28.20
CA ASN A 281 27.42 -5.29 -28.25
C ASN A 281 28.16 -4.73 -27.00
N GLY A 282 27.53 -4.78 -25.82
CA GLY A 282 28.09 -4.27 -24.58
C GLY A 282 27.92 -2.73 -24.38
N PHE A 283 27.31 -2.03 -25.32
CA PHE A 283 27.02 -0.60 -25.24
C PHE A 283 25.55 -0.32 -24.95
N ILE A 284 25.31 0.66 -24.09
CA ILE A 284 23.94 1.12 -23.74
C ILE A 284 23.37 1.91 -24.90
N ASN A 285 22.13 1.59 -25.27
CA ASN A 285 21.34 2.34 -26.24
C ASN A 285 20.54 3.45 -25.54
N TRP A 286 21.22 4.55 -25.21
CA TRP A 286 20.62 5.69 -24.53
C TRP A 286 19.41 6.30 -25.25
N PRO A 287 19.43 6.47 -26.59
CA PRO A 287 18.25 6.96 -27.31
C PRO A 287 17.02 6.09 -27.09
N LYS A 288 17.19 4.74 -27.08
CA LYS A 288 16.08 3.83 -26.86
C LYS A 288 15.58 3.85 -25.41
N ALA A 289 16.49 3.90 -24.42
CA ALA A 289 16.12 4.01 -23.03
C ALA A 289 15.33 5.31 -22.76
N ARG A 290 15.78 6.42 -23.36
CA ARG A 290 15.09 7.71 -23.28
C ARG A 290 13.71 7.65 -23.94
N ALA A 291 13.63 7.13 -25.16
CA ALA A 291 12.35 7.03 -25.87
C ALA A 291 11.34 6.20 -25.09
N PHE A 292 11.77 5.10 -24.45
CA PHE A 292 10.87 4.30 -23.63
C PHE A 292 10.44 5.04 -22.35
N ALA A 293 11.35 5.78 -21.68
CA ALA A 293 10.98 6.62 -20.55
C ALA A 293 9.95 7.71 -20.94
N GLU A 294 10.12 8.34 -22.11
CA GLU A 294 9.19 9.32 -22.66
C GLU A 294 7.81 8.71 -22.95
N GLN A 295 7.78 7.49 -23.50
CA GLN A 295 6.53 6.73 -23.71
C GLN A 295 5.81 6.45 -22.37
N VAL A 296 6.54 6.05 -21.32
CA VAL A 296 5.96 5.84 -19.98
C VAL A 296 5.38 7.15 -19.43
N ILE A 297 6.13 8.26 -19.58
CA ILE A 297 5.71 9.60 -19.13
C ILE A 297 4.38 9.99 -19.81
N GLU A 298 4.29 9.79 -21.11
CA GLU A 298 3.08 10.11 -21.89
C GLU A 298 1.91 9.20 -21.54
N ALA A 299 2.12 7.89 -21.57
CA ALA A 299 1.05 6.90 -21.37
C ALA A 299 0.41 6.97 -19.97
N PHE A 300 1.19 7.34 -18.96
CA PHE A 300 0.72 7.44 -17.57
C PHE A 300 0.51 8.87 -17.08
N ASP A 301 0.53 9.85 -17.98
CA ASP A 301 0.39 11.29 -17.63
C ASP A 301 1.30 11.67 -16.44
N VAL A 302 2.59 11.32 -16.52
CA VAL A 302 3.57 11.65 -15.49
C VAL A 302 3.98 13.10 -15.61
N ARG A 303 3.66 13.91 -14.61
CA ARG A 303 4.00 15.36 -14.62
C ARG A 303 5.45 15.53 -14.21
N THR A 304 6.28 15.82 -15.20
CA THR A 304 7.72 16.01 -15.08
C THR A 304 8.21 16.96 -16.19
N PRO A 305 9.32 17.70 -16.00
CA PRO A 305 9.95 18.45 -17.09
C PRO A 305 10.43 17.56 -18.26
N GLY A 306 10.64 16.25 -18.01
CA GLY A 306 11.03 15.29 -19.04
C GLY A 306 11.82 14.09 -18.49
N ALA A 307 12.16 13.15 -19.36
CA ALA A 307 12.86 11.91 -19.01
C ALA A 307 14.28 12.12 -18.43
N GLY A 308 14.84 13.32 -18.52
CA GLY A 308 16.10 13.70 -17.87
C GLY A 308 15.97 14.13 -16.42
N SER A 309 14.75 14.26 -15.88
CA SER A 309 14.53 14.65 -14.48
C SER A 309 14.96 13.55 -13.53
N ALA A 310 15.59 13.90 -12.41
CA ALA A 310 15.92 12.95 -11.34
C ALA A 310 14.64 12.42 -10.68
N ALA A 311 14.61 11.13 -10.31
CA ALA A 311 13.43 10.50 -9.72
C ALA A 311 12.95 11.22 -8.45
N GLN A 312 13.87 11.67 -7.60
CA GLN A 312 13.54 12.40 -6.36
C GLN A 312 12.89 13.78 -6.61
N SER A 313 12.99 14.33 -7.82
CA SER A 313 12.35 15.62 -8.15
C SER A 313 10.84 15.50 -8.43
N LEU A 314 10.32 14.30 -8.59
CA LEU A 314 8.92 14.06 -8.83
C LEU A 314 8.13 14.02 -7.50
N SER A 315 6.86 14.46 -7.55
CA SER A 315 5.93 14.15 -6.44
C SER A 315 5.72 12.64 -6.32
N GLY A 316 5.40 12.19 -5.11
CA GLY A 316 5.19 10.76 -4.84
C GLY A 316 4.21 10.10 -5.82
N GLY A 317 3.08 10.75 -6.13
CA GLY A 317 2.11 10.24 -7.09
C GLY A 317 2.63 10.16 -8.53
N ASN A 318 3.43 11.13 -8.99
CA ASN A 318 4.03 11.07 -10.33
C ASN A 318 5.12 9.99 -10.42
N LEU A 319 5.91 9.84 -9.36
CA LEU A 319 6.90 8.74 -9.31
C LEU A 319 6.21 7.38 -9.32
N GLN A 320 5.10 7.21 -8.59
CA GLN A 320 4.32 5.97 -8.59
C GLN A 320 3.79 5.63 -9.99
N LYS A 321 3.19 6.61 -10.68
CA LYS A 321 2.73 6.46 -12.06
C LYS A 321 3.86 6.03 -12.99
N PHE A 322 5.05 6.63 -12.83
CA PHE A 322 6.23 6.26 -13.62
C PHE A 322 6.70 4.82 -13.31
N VAL A 323 6.81 4.45 -12.03
CA VAL A 323 7.25 3.12 -11.60
C VAL A 323 6.31 2.04 -12.13
N ILE A 324 5.00 2.17 -11.88
CA ILE A 324 4.00 1.20 -12.35
C ILE A 324 3.96 1.17 -13.88
N GLY A 325 3.92 2.32 -14.53
CA GLY A 325 3.91 2.42 -15.99
C GLY A 325 5.12 1.76 -16.63
N ARG A 326 6.30 1.96 -16.06
CA ARG A 326 7.55 1.35 -16.51
C ARG A 326 7.48 -0.19 -16.46
N GLU A 327 6.91 -0.76 -15.41
CA GLU A 327 6.80 -2.22 -15.28
C GLU A 327 5.68 -2.78 -16.20
N VAL A 328 4.52 -2.15 -16.24
CA VAL A 328 3.37 -2.57 -17.07
C VAL A 328 3.74 -2.53 -18.57
N MET A 329 4.37 -1.45 -19.04
CA MET A 329 4.70 -1.28 -20.46
C MET A 329 5.79 -2.23 -20.96
N GLN A 330 6.47 -2.93 -20.07
CA GLN A 330 7.38 -4.03 -20.46
C GLN A 330 6.62 -5.34 -20.77
N ALA A 331 5.29 -5.36 -20.70
CA ALA A 331 4.42 -6.50 -20.95
C ALA A 331 4.85 -7.75 -20.14
N PRO A 332 4.82 -7.71 -18.80
CA PRO A 332 5.17 -8.84 -17.94
C PRO A 332 4.23 -10.03 -18.20
N HIS A 333 4.74 -11.24 -17.92
CA HIS A 333 3.88 -12.42 -17.79
C HIS A 333 3.33 -12.56 -16.35
N LEU A 334 4.11 -12.09 -15.37
CA LEU A 334 3.70 -11.95 -13.98
C LEU A 334 4.14 -10.57 -13.47
N LEU A 335 3.21 -9.83 -12.92
CA LEU A 335 3.49 -8.57 -12.21
C LEU A 335 3.03 -8.69 -10.76
N VAL A 336 3.95 -8.39 -9.83
CA VAL A 336 3.65 -8.29 -8.40
C VAL A 336 3.80 -6.83 -7.98
N VAL A 337 2.73 -6.22 -7.49
CA VAL A 337 2.74 -4.82 -7.06
C VAL A 337 2.37 -4.72 -5.59
N ASN A 338 3.12 -3.92 -4.83
CA ASN A 338 2.83 -3.64 -3.43
C ASN A 338 2.41 -2.18 -3.30
N GLN A 339 1.22 -1.93 -2.75
CA GLN A 339 0.63 -0.62 -2.52
C GLN A 339 0.59 0.27 -3.79
N PRO A 340 0.05 -0.21 -4.93
CA PRO A 340 0.22 0.46 -6.22
C PRO A 340 -0.41 1.85 -6.27
N THR A 341 -1.45 2.12 -5.47
CA THR A 341 -2.14 3.42 -5.48
C THR A 341 -1.89 4.25 -4.21
N TRP A 342 -1.01 3.79 -3.31
CA TRP A 342 -0.80 4.50 -2.06
C TRP A 342 -0.19 5.89 -2.26
N GLY A 343 -0.80 6.90 -1.62
CA GLY A 343 -0.34 8.29 -1.68
C GLY A 343 -0.35 8.89 -3.08
N VAL A 344 -1.27 8.46 -3.95
CA VAL A 344 -1.57 9.08 -5.22
C VAL A 344 -2.98 9.69 -5.21
N ASP A 345 -3.24 10.67 -6.05
CA ASP A 345 -4.59 11.23 -6.18
C ASP A 345 -5.56 10.22 -6.84
N ALA A 346 -6.87 10.43 -6.65
CA ALA A 346 -7.90 9.52 -7.14
C ALA A 346 -7.84 9.28 -8.65
N ALA A 347 -7.46 10.27 -9.46
CA ALA A 347 -7.32 10.12 -10.91
C ALA A 347 -6.14 9.22 -11.27
N ALA A 348 -5.00 9.40 -10.58
CA ALA A 348 -3.83 8.57 -10.76
C ALA A 348 -4.13 7.12 -10.29
N ALA A 349 -4.82 6.95 -9.16
CA ALA A 349 -5.25 5.64 -8.66
C ALA A 349 -6.12 4.92 -9.69
N ALA A 350 -7.15 5.57 -10.24
CA ALA A 350 -8.02 4.99 -11.26
C ALA A 350 -7.23 4.57 -12.53
N ALA A 351 -6.28 5.42 -12.98
CA ALA A 351 -5.44 5.11 -14.14
C ALA A 351 -4.54 3.89 -13.88
N ILE A 352 -3.94 3.79 -12.69
CA ILE A 352 -3.11 2.64 -12.30
C ILE A 352 -3.97 1.36 -12.23
N ARG A 353 -5.14 1.41 -11.59
CA ARG A 353 -6.07 0.28 -11.51
C ARG A 353 -6.50 -0.19 -12.89
N GLN A 354 -6.85 0.73 -13.79
CA GLN A 354 -7.20 0.39 -15.18
C GLN A 354 -6.02 -0.27 -15.90
N ALA A 355 -4.79 0.24 -15.75
CA ALA A 355 -3.61 -0.35 -16.36
C ALA A 355 -3.34 -1.79 -15.88
N LEU A 356 -3.61 -2.10 -14.60
CA LEU A 356 -3.50 -3.47 -14.07
C LEU A 356 -4.59 -4.38 -14.64
N LEU A 357 -5.83 -3.88 -14.80
CA LEU A 357 -6.91 -4.61 -15.45
C LEU A 357 -6.60 -4.90 -16.93
N ASP A 358 -6.11 -3.90 -17.67
CA ASP A 358 -5.74 -4.04 -19.08
C ASP A 358 -4.57 -5.01 -19.25
N LEU A 359 -3.61 -4.98 -18.31
CA LEU A 359 -2.50 -5.94 -18.29
C LEU A 359 -3.02 -7.38 -18.11
N ALA A 360 -3.92 -7.61 -17.16
CA ALA A 360 -4.55 -8.92 -16.97
C ALA A 360 -5.40 -9.32 -18.18
N GLN A 361 -6.10 -8.37 -18.83
CA GLN A 361 -6.84 -8.60 -20.08
C GLN A 361 -5.91 -9.08 -21.21
N SER A 362 -4.64 -8.65 -21.23
CA SER A 362 -3.64 -9.12 -22.18
C SER A 362 -3.10 -10.53 -21.88
N GLY A 363 -3.57 -11.18 -20.80
CA GLY A 363 -3.18 -12.53 -20.39
C GLY A 363 -2.07 -12.59 -19.33
N ALA A 364 -1.60 -11.46 -18.79
CA ALA A 364 -0.65 -11.47 -17.70
C ALA A 364 -1.30 -11.88 -16.36
N ALA A 365 -0.56 -12.59 -15.51
CA ALA A 365 -0.93 -12.81 -14.13
C ALA A 365 -0.54 -11.58 -13.28
N VAL A 366 -1.40 -11.15 -12.36
CA VAL A 366 -1.14 -9.99 -11.51
C VAL A 366 -1.39 -10.36 -10.06
N ILE A 367 -0.46 -10.00 -9.19
CA ILE A 367 -0.63 -10.05 -7.73
C ILE A 367 -0.60 -8.61 -7.21
N VAL A 368 -1.67 -8.22 -6.55
CA VAL A 368 -1.79 -6.89 -5.92
C VAL A 368 -1.76 -7.07 -4.41
N ILE A 369 -0.71 -6.60 -3.78
CA ILE A 369 -0.59 -6.55 -2.32
C ILE A 369 -1.02 -5.14 -1.90
N SER A 370 -2.06 -5.01 -1.08
CA SER A 370 -2.56 -3.70 -0.65
C SER A 370 -3.23 -3.78 0.71
N GLN A 371 -3.15 -2.68 1.46
CA GLN A 371 -3.93 -2.46 2.67
C GLN A 371 -5.28 -1.82 2.36
N ASP A 372 -5.42 -1.25 1.16
CA ASP A 372 -6.66 -0.65 0.67
C ASP A 372 -7.58 -1.75 0.13
N LEU A 373 -8.58 -2.11 0.95
CA LEU A 373 -9.56 -3.13 0.58
C LEU A 373 -10.43 -2.71 -0.60
N ASP A 374 -10.76 -1.42 -0.71
CA ASP A 374 -11.59 -0.91 -1.81
C ASP A 374 -10.86 -1.11 -3.14
N GLU A 375 -9.52 -0.86 -3.16
CA GLU A 375 -8.69 -1.15 -4.32
C GLU A 375 -8.74 -2.64 -4.69
N LEU A 376 -8.53 -3.53 -3.70
CA LEU A 376 -8.52 -4.98 -3.95
C LEU A 376 -9.86 -5.49 -4.43
N LEU A 377 -10.96 -5.06 -3.80
CA LEU A 377 -12.31 -5.47 -4.17
C LEU A 377 -12.73 -4.94 -5.54
N GLU A 378 -12.20 -3.79 -5.96
CA GLU A 378 -12.52 -3.18 -7.26
C GLU A 378 -11.85 -3.93 -8.43
N ILE A 379 -10.58 -4.35 -8.29
CA ILE A 379 -9.81 -4.86 -9.44
C ILE A 379 -9.47 -6.35 -9.41
N CYS A 380 -9.48 -7.01 -8.23
CA CYS A 380 -9.05 -8.41 -8.12
C CYS A 380 -10.17 -9.40 -8.37
N ASP A 381 -9.84 -10.61 -8.80
CA ASP A 381 -10.79 -11.72 -8.99
C ASP A 381 -10.93 -12.53 -7.71
N TYR A 382 -9.82 -12.69 -7.00
CA TYR A 382 -9.71 -13.46 -5.77
C TYR A 382 -9.00 -12.64 -4.71
N PHE A 383 -9.32 -12.94 -3.47
CA PHE A 383 -8.77 -12.30 -2.29
C PHE A 383 -8.22 -13.32 -1.31
N GLY A 384 -7.08 -13.00 -0.71
CA GLY A 384 -6.54 -13.64 0.47
C GLY A 384 -5.95 -12.61 1.42
N ALA A 385 -5.86 -12.93 2.69
CA ALA A 385 -5.26 -12.04 3.69
C ALA A 385 -3.95 -12.62 4.23
N LEU A 386 -2.96 -11.76 4.38
CA LEU A 386 -1.69 -12.09 5.01
C LEU A 386 -1.71 -11.62 6.47
N ASN A 387 -1.58 -12.58 7.40
CA ASN A 387 -1.54 -12.31 8.84
C ASN A 387 -0.41 -13.11 9.49
N ALA A 388 0.46 -12.42 10.24
CA ALA A 388 1.61 -13.00 10.94
C ALA A 388 2.44 -13.97 10.07
N GLY A 389 2.59 -13.63 8.79
CA GLY A 389 3.34 -14.38 7.77
C GLY A 389 2.63 -15.62 7.23
N ARG A 390 1.34 -15.79 7.50
CA ARG A 390 0.49 -16.84 6.93
C ARG A 390 -0.50 -16.24 5.94
N LEU A 391 -0.66 -16.86 4.79
CA LEU A 391 -1.69 -16.50 3.82
C LEU A 391 -2.95 -17.31 4.11
N SER A 392 -4.09 -16.64 4.22
CA SER A 392 -5.38 -17.32 4.33
C SER A 392 -5.72 -18.10 3.05
N GLU A 393 -6.78 -18.89 3.07
CA GLU A 393 -7.34 -19.44 1.85
C GLU A 393 -7.69 -18.32 0.85
N ILE A 394 -7.40 -18.54 -0.43
CA ILE A 394 -7.75 -17.60 -1.50
C ILE A 394 -9.20 -17.85 -1.93
N ARG A 395 -10.04 -16.84 -1.83
CA ARG A 395 -11.47 -16.91 -2.13
C ARG A 395 -11.86 -15.96 -3.25
N PRO A 396 -12.86 -16.32 -4.10
CA PRO A 396 -13.41 -15.38 -5.06
C PRO A 396 -13.94 -14.13 -4.36
N ILE A 397 -13.71 -12.95 -4.92
CA ILE A 397 -14.26 -11.70 -4.37
C ILE A 397 -15.77 -11.65 -4.50
N GLU A 398 -16.32 -12.26 -5.56
CA GLU A 398 -17.75 -12.33 -5.76
C GLU A 398 -18.42 -13.09 -4.60
N GLY A 399 -19.30 -12.38 -3.86
CA GLY A 399 -19.99 -12.92 -2.69
C GLY A 399 -19.22 -12.87 -1.36
N LEU A 400 -17.98 -12.37 -1.35
CA LEU A 400 -17.20 -12.21 -0.14
C LEU A 400 -17.71 -11.01 0.68
N LYS A 401 -18.04 -11.24 1.97
CA LYS A 401 -18.57 -10.21 2.87
C LYS A 401 -17.45 -9.53 3.66
N MET A 402 -17.64 -8.26 4.02
CA MET A 402 -16.66 -7.48 4.80
C MET A 402 -16.31 -8.13 6.14
N ASP A 403 -17.29 -8.75 6.82
CA ASP A 403 -17.02 -9.48 8.08
C ASP A 403 -16.06 -10.65 7.88
N GLN A 404 -16.19 -11.38 6.76
CA GLN A 404 -15.29 -12.47 6.40
C GLN A 404 -13.87 -11.96 6.09
N ILE A 405 -13.77 -10.85 5.36
CA ILE A 405 -12.49 -10.18 5.09
C ILE A 405 -11.82 -9.76 6.40
N GLY A 406 -12.59 -9.17 7.32
CA GLY A 406 -12.10 -8.78 8.64
C GLY A 406 -11.58 -9.97 9.45
N LEU A 407 -12.25 -11.11 9.42
CA LEU A 407 -11.81 -12.35 10.08
C LEU A 407 -10.52 -12.89 9.43
N MET A 408 -10.44 -12.94 8.09
CA MET A 408 -9.23 -13.34 7.36
C MET A 408 -8.04 -12.47 7.73
N MET A 409 -8.22 -11.14 7.75
CA MET A 409 -7.17 -10.18 8.15
C MET A 409 -6.79 -10.31 9.63
N GLY A 410 -7.72 -10.70 10.50
CA GLY A 410 -7.49 -10.96 11.92
C GLY A 410 -6.83 -12.31 12.20
N GLY A 411 -6.66 -13.17 11.20
CA GLY A 411 -6.04 -14.49 11.34
C GLY A 411 -6.96 -15.57 11.95
N ALA A 412 -8.27 -15.32 12.03
CA ALA A 412 -9.23 -16.27 12.60
C ALA A 412 -9.54 -17.46 11.68
N ASP A 413 -9.28 -17.34 10.38
CA ASP A 413 -9.47 -18.41 9.37
C ASP A 413 -8.36 -19.50 9.42
N SER A 414 -7.32 -19.33 10.22
CA SER A 414 -6.21 -20.30 10.35
C SER A 414 -6.33 -21.21 11.58
N ALA A 415 -7.48 -21.23 12.25
CA ALA A 415 -7.72 -21.93 13.51
C ALA A 415 -8.68 -23.14 13.38
N GLU A 416 -8.86 -23.73 12.17
CA GLU A 416 -9.49 -25.04 11.98
C GLU A 416 -8.56 -26.05 11.32
#